data_fe563adb40359271870431abcf8e0b45
#
_entry.id   fe563adb40359271870431abcf8e0b45
#
_cell.length_a   1.000
_cell.length_b   1.000
_cell.length_c   1.000
_cell.angle_alpha   90.00
_cell.angle_beta   90.00
_cell.angle_gamma   90.00
#
_symmetry.space_group_name_H-M   'P 1'
#
loop_
_entity.id
_entity.type
_entity.pdbx_description
1 polymer ?
#
loop_
_entity_poly.entity_id
_entity_poly.type
_entity_poly.pdbx_seq_one_letter_code
_entity_poly.pdbx_strand_id
1 'polypeptide(L)'
;KATSINSYIAAINQFCQAMHWNDLCIKTIKVQRTAFEPEERELTMQEYKRLVTVAIRQNNLKTAMLLQTLAGTGIRVGELRYINVDCLEYGVADVYNKGKVRRILLPSALQKLLKEYVQNQDIKIGAVFQNRHHQPMDRREVWSRLKAIAALANVSSVKVYPHNLRHLFARE
;
A
#
# COMPACT_ATOMS: atom_id res chain seq x y z
N LYS A 1 13.73 -12.68 14.48
CA LYS A 1 12.31 -13.08 14.63
C LYS A 1 12.13 -14.48 14.05
N ALA A 2 11.27 -15.33 14.66
CA ALA A 2 11.06 -16.70 14.23
C ALA A 2 10.63 -16.81 12.75
N THR A 3 9.85 -15.85 12.25
CA THR A 3 9.46 -15.76 10.84
C THR A 3 10.66 -15.61 9.90
N SER A 4 11.65 -14.80 10.25
CA SER A 4 12.87 -14.63 9.44
C SER A 4 13.72 -15.90 9.48
N ILE A 5 13.83 -16.57 10.63
CA ILE A 5 14.53 -17.85 10.75
C ILE A 5 13.85 -18.91 9.88
N ASN A 6 12.52 -18.99 9.88
CA ASN A 6 11.77 -19.90 9.02
C ASN A 6 12.00 -19.65 7.52
N SER A 7 12.20 -18.39 7.11
CA SER A 7 12.56 -18.09 5.73
C SER A 7 13.94 -18.65 5.34
N TYR A 8 14.92 -18.57 6.25
CA TYR A 8 16.23 -19.19 6.02
C TYR A 8 16.14 -20.73 6.04
N ILE A 9 15.39 -21.32 6.97
CA ILE A 9 15.15 -22.78 7.01
C ILE A 9 14.50 -23.23 5.70
N ALA A 10 13.50 -22.50 5.17
CA ALA A 10 12.87 -22.84 3.90
C ALA A 10 13.87 -22.85 2.74
N ALA A 11 14.76 -21.85 2.67
CA ALA A 11 15.79 -21.79 1.63
C ALA A 11 16.80 -22.94 1.75
N ILE A 12 17.26 -23.26 2.97
CA ILE A 12 18.17 -24.38 3.24
C ILE A 12 17.50 -25.70 2.87
N ASN A 13 16.26 -25.94 3.30
CA ASN A 13 15.53 -27.16 2.97
C ASN A 13 15.33 -27.33 1.47
N GLN A 14 15.03 -26.25 0.74
CA GLN A 14 14.92 -26.30 -0.71
C GLN A 14 16.23 -26.71 -1.37
N PHE A 15 17.36 -26.21 -0.87
CA PHE A 15 18.68 -26.62 -1.33
C PHE A 15 18.95 -28.10 -1.00
N CYS A 16 18.71 -28.55 0.25
CA CYS A 16 18.89 -29.96 0.64
C CYS A 16 18.02 -30.89 -0.23
N GLN A 17 16.78 -30.53 -0.51
CA GLN A 17 15.90 -31.30 -1.37
C GLN A 17 16.44 -31.40 -2.82
N ALA A 18 16.97 -30.30 -3.36
CA ALA A 18 17.56 -30.27 -4.70
C ALA A 18 18.82 -31.17 -4.79
N MET A 19 19.57 -31.32 -3.68
CA MET A 19 20.74 -32.18 -3.56
C MET A 19 20.39 -33.61 -3.12
N HIS A 20 19.11 -33.95 -2.94
CA HIS A 20 18.62 -35.21 -2.40
C HIS A 20 19.07 -35.54 -0.97
N TRP A 21 19.45 -34.52 -0.18
CA TRP A 21 19.83 -34.63 1.24
C TRP A 21 18.63 -34.44 2.17
N ASN A 22 17.61 -35.27 2.00
CA ASN A 22 16.32 -35.09 2.71
C ASN A 22 16.43 -35.28 4.22
N ASP A 23 17.39 -36.04 4.68
CA ASP A 23 17.73 -36.27 6.09
C ASP A 23 18.30 -35.05 6.82
N LEU A 24 18.88 -34.10 6.06
CA LEU A 24 19.38 -32.83 6.57
C LEU A 24 18.33 -31.72 6.65
N CYS A 25 17.11 -31.98 6.21
CA CYS A 25 16.04 -30.99 6.29
C CYS A 25 15.65 -30.65 7.73
N ILE A 26 15.60 -29.34 8.04
CA ILE A 26 15.33 -28.79 9.36
C ILE A 26 13.84 -28.52 9.53
N LYS A 27 13.27 -28.86 10.68
CA LYS A 27 11.89 -28.51 11.00
C LYS A 27 11.75 -27.00 11.24
N THR A 28 10.70 -26.40 10.67
CA THR A 28 10.38 -24.97 10.91
C THR A 28 9.93 -24.75 12.35
N ILE A 29 10.26 -23.57 12.87
CA ILE A 29 9.78 -23.12 14.19
C ILE A 29 8.29 -22.87 14.11
N LYS A 30 7.50 -23.48 14.97
CA LYS A 30 6.07 -23.19 15.08
C LYS A 30 5.89 -21.73 15.55
N VAL A 31 5.30 -20.91 14.72
CA VAL A 31 4.94 -19.53 15.06
C VAL A 31 3.45 -19.49 15.31
N GLN A 32 3.05 -19.20 16.53
CA GLN A 32 1.66 -18.84 16.79
C GLN A 32 1.36 -17.55 16.04
N ARG A 33 0.54 -17.63 15.01
CA ARG A 33 -0.04 -16.46 14.38
C ARG A 33 -1.23 -16.05 15.22
N THR A 34 -1.15 -14.91 15.88
CA THR A 34 -2.36 -14.26 16.39
C THR A 34 -3.22 -13.96 15.17
N ALA A 35 -4.42 -14.52 15.12
CA ALA A 35 -5.35 -14.37 13.99
C ALA A 35 -5.77 -12.91 13.80
N PHE A 36 -5.60 -12.08 14.83
CA PHE A 36 -5.99 -10.67 14.83
C PHE A 36 -4.80 -9.82 15.28
N GLU A 37 -4.52 -8.73 14.56
CA GLU A 37 -3.69 -7.66 15.13
C GLU A 37 -4.45 -7.05 16.33
N PRO A 38 -3.74 -6.60 17.39
CA PRO A 38 -4.39 -5.89 18.48
C PRO A 38 -5.17 -4.68 17.92
N GLU A 39 -6.43 -4.53 18.34
CA GLU A 39 -7.31 -3.39 17.93
C GLU A 39 -6.62 -2.03 18.07
N GLU A 40 -5.73 -1.90 19.05
CA GLU A 40 -4.92 -0.70 19.28
C GLU A 40 -4.01 -0.33 18.09
N ARG A 41 -3.68 -1.27 17.20
CA ARG A 41 -2.86 -1.03 15.99
C ARG A 41 -3.68 -0.83 14.74
N GLU A 42 -4.98 -1.05 14.80
CA GLU A 42 -5.86 -0.87 13.67
C GLU A 42 -6.22 0.61 13.46
N LEU A 43 -6.23 1.01 12.20
CA LEU A 43 -6.69 2.33 11.80
C LEU A 43 -8.22 2.33 11.73
N THR A 44 -8.87 3.21 12.48
CA THR A 44 -10.33 3.36 12.44
C THR A 44 -10.77 4.25 11.29
N MET A 45 -12.03 4.12 10.86
CA MET A 45 -12.62 5.00 9.85
C MET A 45 -12.61 6.47 10.28
N GLN A 46 -12.80 6.76 11.57
CA GLN A 46 -12.75 8.14 12.09
C GLN A 46 -11.33 8.72 12.00
N GLU A 47 -10.31 7.94 12.36
CA GLU A 47 -8.90 8.33 12.22
C GLU A 47 -8.54 8.55 10.74
N TYR A 48 -8.98 7.67 9.86
CA TYR A 48 -8.80 7.81 8.40
C TYR A 48 -9.44 9.11 7.87
N LYS A 49 -10.70 9.39 8.19
CA LYS A 49 -11.37 10.63 7.80
C LYS A 49 -10.63 11.87 8.29
N ARG A 50 -10.11 11.81 9.51
CA ARG A 50 -9.30 12.90 10.09
C ARG A 50 -7.99 13.11 9.32
N LEU A 51 -7.28 12.03 8.94
CA LEU A 51 -6.08 12.10 8.10
C LEU A 51 -6.35 12.79 6.76
N VAL A 52 -7.42 12.40 6.06
CA VAL A 52 -7.82 13.00 4.78
C VAL A 52 -8.18 14.48 4.95
N THR A 53 -9.00 14.81 5.95
CA THR A 53 -9.41 16.19 6.23
C THR A 53 -8.22 17.08 6.52
N VAL A 54 -7.27 16.63 7.35
CA VAL A 54 -6.07 17.40 7.68
C VAL A 54 -5.18 17.56 6.44
N ALA A 55 -5.03 16.53 5.61
CA ALA A 55 -4.26 16.63 4.38
C ALA A 55 -4.84 17.69 3.42
N ILE A 56 -6.17 17.75 3.28
CA ILE A 56 -6.85 18.76 2.47
C ILE A 56 -6.65 20.16 3.07
N ARG A 57 -6.85 20.35 4.37
CA ARG A 57 -6.67 21.64 5.06
C ARG A 57 -5.24 22.17 4.95
N GLN A 58 -4.26 21.30 4.92
CA GLN A 58 -2.84 21.65 4.74
C GLN A 58 -2.45 21.85 3.26
N ASN A 59 -3.43 21.89 2.35
CA ASN A 59 -3.21 21.95 0.91
C ASN A 59 -2.27 20.84 0.37
N ASN A 60 -2.19 19.71 1.10
CA ASN A 60 -1.37 18.56 0.72
C ASN A 60 -2.22 17.55 -0.08
N LEU A 61 -2.72 18.01 -1.24
CA LEU A 61 -3.63 17.25 -2.09
C LEU A 61 -3.04 15.89 -2.52
N LYS A 62 -1.73 15.84 -2.79
CA LYS A 62 -1.05 14.59 -3.13
C LYS A 62 -1.23 13.53 -2.03
N THR A 63 -1.04 13.90 -0.77
CA THR A 63 -1.22 12.97 0.35
C THR A 63 -2.69 12.63 0.57
N ALA A 64 -3.61 13.57 0.38
CA ALA A 64 -5.04 13.29 0.46
C ALA A 64 -5.48 12.27 -0.60
N MET A 65 -5.06 12.44 -1.85
CA MET A 65 -5.35 11.50 -2.94
C MET A 65 -4.69 10.14 -2.71
N LEU A 66 -3.46 10.12 -2.19
CA LEU A 66 -2.76 8.89 -1.84
C LEU A 66 -3.50 8.06 -0.79
N LEU A 67 -3.95 8.71 0.30
CA LEU A 67 -4.75 8.08 1.36
C LEU A 67 -6.04 7.47 0.80
N GLN A 68 -6.77 8.25 -0.01
CA GLN A 68 -8.03 7.81 -0.61
C GLN A 68 -7.83 6.67 -1.63
N THR A 69 -6.73 6.70 -2.40
CA THR A 69 -6.42 5.63 -3.34
C THR A 69 -6.08 4.33 -2.60
N LEU A 70 -5.22 4.39 -1.58
CA LEU A 70 -4.83 3.21 -0.81
C LEU A 70 -6.02 2.57 -0.07
N ALA A 71 -6.86 3.40 0.56
CA ALA A 71 -8.02 2.94 1.30
C ALA A 71 -9.22 2.60 0.39
N GLY A 72 -9.38 3.25 -0.75
CA GLY A 72 -10.52 3.03 -1.65
C GLY A 72 -10.33 1.90 -2.67
N THR A 73 -9.08 1.41 -2.85
CA THR A 73 -8.77 0.35 -3.82
C THR A 73 -8.09 -0.86 -3.19
N GLY A 74 -7.59 -0.73 -1.98
CA GLY A 74 -6.76 -1.73 -1.33
C GLY A 74 -5.50 -2.11 -2.12
N ILE A 75 -4.99 -1.23 -2.98
CA ILE A 75 -3.78 -1.44 -3.78
C ILE A 75 -2.53 -1.57 -2.89
N ARG A 76 -1.58 -2.40 -3.27
CA ARG A 76 -0.29 -2.44 -2.55
C ARG A 76 0.54 -1.21 -2.89
N VAL A 77 1.29 -0.69 -1.93
CA VAL A 77 2.13 0.51 -2.13
C VAL A 77 3.08 0.41 -3.32
N GLY A 78 3.67 -0.75 -3.58
CA GLY A 78 4.54 -0.95 -4.74
C GLY A 78 3.81 -1.03 -6.08
N GLU A 79 2.49 -1.13 -6.05
CA GLU A 79 1.63 -1.20 -7.23
C GLU A 79 1.04 0.17 -7.60
N LEU A 80 1.21 1.21 -6.78
CA LEU A 80 0.74 2.57 -7.05
C LEU A 80 1.21 3.12 -8.39
N ARG A 81 2.37 2.69 -8.88
CA ARG A 81 2.91 3.04 -10.20
C ARG A 81 2.00 2.65 -11.37
N TYR A 82 1.11 1.68 -11.18
CA TYR A 82 0.14 1.24 -12.20
C TYR A 82 -1.12 2.11 -12.23
N ILE A 83 -1.35 2.96 -11.22
CA ILE A 83 -2.35 4.02 -11.29
C ILE A 83 -1.75 5.15 -12.12
N ASN A 84 -1.99 5.09 -13.41
CA ASN A 84 -1.54 6.09 -14.40
C ASN A 84 -2.71 6.93 -14.90
N VAL A 85 -2.40 7.99 -15.64
CA VAL A 85 -3.41 8.91 -16.19
C VAL A 85 -4.39 8.16 -17.08
N ASP A 86 -3.90 7.23 -17.92
CA ASP A 86 -4.75 6.49 -18.87
C ASP A 86 -5.79 5.63 -18.15
N CYS A 87 -5.43 5.01 -17.01
CA CYS A 87 -6.38 4.19 -16.25
C CYS A 87 -7.54 5.00 -15.65
N LEU A 88 -7.38 6.31 -15.50
CA LEU A 88 -8.45 7.19 -15.02
C LEU A 88 -9.59 7.33 -16.04
N GLU A 89 -9.33 7.13 -17.33
CA GLU A 89 -10.40 7.17 -18.35
C GLU A 89 -11.36 5.99 -18.19
N TYR A 90 -10.82 4.81 -17.94
CA TYR A 90 -11.58 3.56 -17.88
C TYR A 90 -11.97 3.16 -16.45
N GLY A 91 -11.43 3.81 -15.42
CA GLY A 91 -11.66 3.46 -14.02
C GLY A 91 -11.04 2.13 -13.60
N VAL A 92 -10.05 1.64 -14.35
CA VAL A 92 -9.44 0.31 -14.15
C VAL A 92 -7.93 0.39 -14.31
N ALA A 93 -7.19 -0.19 -13.38
CA ALA A 93 -5.75 -0.32 -13.45
C ALA A 93 -5.34 -1.80 -13.50
N ASP A 94 -4.57 -2.19 -14.50
CA ASP A 94 -4.01 -3.54 -14.61
C ASP A 94 -2.64 -3.59 -13.94
N VAL A 95 -2.52 -4.43 -12.91
CA VAL A 95 -1.32 -4.60 -12.09
C VAL A 95 -0.63 -5.90 -12.44
N TYR A 96 0.61 -5.80 -12.88
CA TYR A 96 1.46 -6.93 -13.24
C TYR A 96 2.34 -7.33 -12.05
N ASN A 97 2.21 -8.58 -11.57
CA ASN A 97 3.02 -9.10 -10.48
C ASN A 97 3.31 -10.59 -10.66
N LYS A 98 4.58 -10.97 -10.71
CA LYS A 98 5.07 -12.37 -10.83
C LYS A 98 4.36 -13.16 -11.93
N GLY A 99 4.25 -12.59 -13.13
CA GLY A 99 3.61 -13.24 -14.28
C GLY A 99 2.08 -13.30 -14.23
N LYS A 100 1.45 -12.71 -13.21
CA LYS A 100 -0.01 -12.63 -13.09
C LYS A 100 -0.47 -11.18 -13.27
N VAL A 101 -1.57 -11.00 -13.99
CA VAL A 101 -2.26 -9.73 -14.13
C VAL A 101 -3.42 -9.70 -13.13
N ARG A 102 -3.53 -8.60 -12.39
CA ARG A 102 -4.64 -8.34 -11.49
C ARG A 102 -5.28 -7.01 -11.84
N ARG A 103 -6.56 -7.01 -12.05
CA ARG A 103 -7.34 -5.80 -12.31
C ARG A 103 -7.80 -5.16 -11.01
N ILE A 104 -7.61 -3.85 -10.89
CA ILE A 104 -8.04 -3.02 -9.77
C ILE A 104 -9.07 -2.04 -10.30
N LEU A 105 -10.26 -2.04 -9.70
CA LEU A 105 -11.31 -1.09 -10.01
C LEU A 105 -11.09 0.18 -9.20
N LEU A 106 -11.23 1.32 -9.84
CA LEU A 106 -11.25 2.64 -9.21
C LEU A 106 -12.72 3.05 -9.01
N PRO A 107 -13.19 3.20 -7.76
CA PRO A 107 -14.54 3.72 -7.52
C PRO A 107 -14.74 5.05 -8.26
N SER A 108 -15.93 5.27 -8.84
CA SER A 108 -16.21 6.45 -9.67
C SER A 108 -15.94 7.79 -8.96
N ALA A 109 -16.24 7.86 -7.67
CA ALA A 109 -15.92 9.03 -6.85
C ALA A 109 -14.41 9.29 -6.76
N LEU A 110 -13.62 8.23 -6.55
CA LEU A 110 -12.16 8.34 -6.51
C LEU A 110 -11.60 8.70 -7.89
N GLN A 111 -12.10 8.08 -8.95
CA GLN A 111 -11.72 8.37 -10.33
C GLN A 111 -11.89 9.86 -10.65
N LYS A 112 -13.04 10.46 -10.28
CA LYS A 112 -13.30 11.89 -10.45
C LYS A 112 -12.28 12.75 -9.70
N LEU A 113 -12.03 12.45 -8.44
CA LEU A 113 -11.05 13.18 -7.61
C LEU A 113 -9.63 13.09 -8.20
N LEU A 114 -9.24 11.92 -8.69
CA LEU A 114 -7.91 11.74 -9.31
C LEU A 114 -7.80 12.45 -10.64
N LYS A 115 -8.88 12.52 -11.46
CA LYS A 115 -8.92 13.34 -12.71
C LYS A 115 -8.71 14.82 -12.39
N GLU A 116 -9.44 15.36 -11.43
CA GLU A 116 -9.28 16.74 -10.98
C GLU A 116 -7.84 16.99 -10.45
N TYR A 117 -7.31 16.04 -9.69
CA TYR A 117 -5.96 16.14 -9.15
C TYR A 117 -4.89 16.19 -10.25
N VAL A 118 -4.93 15.30 -11.25
CA VAL A 118 -3.92 15.29 -12.32
C VAL A 118 -4.02 16.53 -13.20
N GLN A 119 -5.23 17.07 -13.44
CA GLN A 119 -5.43 18.33 -14.14
C GLN A 119 -4.81 19.50 -13.36
N ASN A 120 -5.08 19.61 -12.07
CA ASN A 120 -4.55 20.69 -11.21
C ASN A 120 -3.02 20.62 -11.03
N GLN A 121 -2.42 19.44 -11.20
CA GLN A 121 -0.97 19.24 -11.09
C GLN A 121 -0.26 19.19 -12.43
N ASP A 122 -0.97 19.43 -13.55
CA ASP A 122 -0.49 19.34 -14.93
C ASP A 122 0.18 17.99 -15.26
N ILE A 123 -0.33 16.90 -14.68
CA ILE A 123 0.16 15.54 -14.94
C ILE A 123 -0.54 15.00 -16.17
N LYS A 124 0.13 15.02 -17.33
CA LYS A 124 -0.46 14.62 -18.62
C LYS A 124 -0.30 13.14 -18.93
N ILE A 125 0.80 12.54 -18.48
CA ILE A 125 1.16 11.15 -18.79
C ILE A 125 1.83 10.45 -17.60
N GLY A 126 1.80 9.13 -17.60
CA GLY A 126 2.50 8.30 -16.61
C GLY A 126 1.74 8.14 -15.30
N ALA A 127 2.45 7.82 -14.23
CA ALA A 127 1.85 7.55 -12.93
C ALA A 127 1.16 8.80 -12.36
N VAL A 128 0.00 8.63 -11.73
CA VAL A 128 -0.72 9.71 -11.03
C VAL A 128 0.11 10.25 -9.83
N PHE A 129 0.77 9.35 -9.13
CA PHE A 129 1.63 9.70 -7.99
C PHE A 129 3.09 9.74 -8.42
N GLN A 130 3.57 10.94 -8.73
CA GLN A 130 4.93 11.20 -9.19
C GLN A 130 5.75 11.91 -8.10
N ASN A 131 7.05 11.65 -8.11
CA ASN A 131 8.03 12.41 -7.35
C ASN A 131 8.42 13.72 -8.10
N ARG A 132 9.37 14.48 -7.55
CA ARG A 132 9.87 15.74 -8.16
C ARG A 132 10.58 15.56 -9.53
N HIS A 133 10.94 14.32 -9.88
CA HIS A 133 11.59 13.97 -11.15
C HIS A 133 10.60 13.35 -12.15
N HIS A 134 9.28 13.50 -11.94
CA HIS A 134 8.21 12.92 -12.76
C HIS A 134 8.24 11.39 -12.86
N GLN A 135 8.95 10.73 -11.93
CA GLN A 135 8.96 9.27 -11.82
C GLN A 135 7.91 8.79 -10.82
N PRO A 136 7.42 7.55 -10.95
CA PRO A 136 6.51 6.98 -9.96
C PRO A 136 7.07 7.09 -8.54
N MET A 137 6.23 7.51 -7.61
CA MET A 137 6.59 7.65 -6.20
C MET A 137 7.05 6.31 -5.61
N ASP A 138 8.17 6.31 -4.89
CA ASP A 138 8.68 5.12 -4.24
C ASP A 138 8.01 4.84 -2.88
N ARG A 139 8.31 3.66 -2.32
CA ARG A 139 7.75 3.25 -1.03
C ARG A 139 8.18 4.16 0.12
N ARG A 140 9.42 4.66 0.10
CA ARG A 140 9.97 5.51 1.18
C ARG A 140 9.26 6.85 1.21
N GLU A 141 9.04 7.43 0.03
CA GLU A 141 8.31 8.69 -0.09
C GLU A 141 6.85 8.55 0.38
N VAL A 142 6.16 7.46 -0.02
CA VAL A 142 4.81 7.17 0.49
C VAL A 142 4.82 7.06 2.01
N TRP A 143 5.74 6.29 2.59
CA TRP A 143 5.85 6.14 4.03
C TRP A 143 6.12 7.47 4.75
N SER A 144 7.06 8.27 4.24
CA SER A 144 7.38 9.59 4.80
C SER A 144 6.15 10.49 4.84
N ARG A 145 5.38 10.56 3.74
CA ARG A 145 4.15 11.36 3.67
C ARG A 145 3.07 10.87 4.64
N LEU A 146 2.89 9.57 4.75
CA LEU A 146 1.91 9.00 5.68
C LEU A 146 2.29 9.28 7.14
N LYS A 147 3.58 9.21 7.50
CA LYS A 147 4.04 9.55 8.86
C LYS A 147 3.90 11.03 9.16
N ALA A 148 4.22 11.90 8.21
CA ALA A 148 4.08 13.35 8.36
C ALA A 148 2.61 13.73 8.60
N ILE A 149 1.67 13.21 7.82
CA ILE A 149 0.25 13.53 7.99
C ILE A 149 -0.33 12.92 9.26
N ALA A 150 0.16 11.75 9.70
CA ALA A 150 -0.26 11.14 10.97
C ALA A 150 0.04 12.07 12.16
N ALA A 151 1.23 12.67 12.21
CA ALA A 151 1.61 13.61 13.23
C ALA A 151 0.70 14.85 13.23
N LEU A 152 0.44 15.43 12.06
CA LEU A 152 -0.42 16.62 11.92
C LEU A 152 -1.89 16.34 12.28
N ALA A 153 -2.36 15.14 12.02
CA ALA A 153 -3.73 14.70 12.32
C ALA A 153 -3.92 14.19 13.75
N ASN A 154 -2.86 14.18 14.56
CA ASN A 154 -2.85 13.56 15.89
C ASN A 154 -3.39 12.12 15.86
N VAL A 155 -2.91 11.33 14.90
CA VAL A 155 -3.16 9.90 14.77
C VAL A 155 -1.86 9.15 15.01
N SER A 156 -1.91 8.08 15.80
CA SER A 156 -0.72 7.28 16.10
C SER A 156 0.00 6.84 14.82
N SER A 157 1.26 7.21 14.69
CA SER A 157 2.07 6.87 13.52
C SER A 157 2.22 5.35 13.33
N VAL A 158 2.06 4.55 14.40
CA VAL A 158 2.08 3.08 14.35
C VAL A 158 0.91 2.54 13.54
N LYS A 159 -0.23 3.24 13.53
CA LYS A 159 -1.43 2.85 12.79
C LYS A 159 -1.39 3.26 11.31
N VAL A 160 -0.64 4.32 10.96
CA VAL A 160 -0.68 4.93 9.63
C VAL A 160 0.43 4.39 8.75
N TYR A 161 0.12 3.31 8.01
CA TYR A 161 0.98 2.67 7.02
C TYR A 161 0.15 2.00 5.92
N PRO A 162 0.73 1.78 4.72
CA PRO A 162 -0.04 1.35 3.54
C PRO A 162 -0.84 0.06 3.74
N HIS A 163 -0.28 -0.90 4.47
CA HIS A 163 -0.97 -2.18 4.70
C HIS A 163 -2.21 -2.01 5.59
N ASN A 164 -2.15 -1.11 6.58
CA ASN A 164 -3.29 -0.84 7.45
C ASN A 164 -4.43 -0.10 6.72
N LEU A 165 -4.09 0.80 5.79
CA LEU A 165 -5.07 1.40 4.88
C LEU A 165 -5.75 0.35 3.98
N ARG A 166 -5.00 -0.66 3.54
CA ARG A 166 -5.55 -1.79 2.80
C ARG A 166 -6.43 -2.70 3.68
N HIS A 167 -6.09 -2.87 4.97
CA HIS A 167 -6.96 -3.56 5.92
C HIS A 167 -8.27 -2.82 6.13
N LEU A 168 -8.23 -1.48 6.19
CA LEU A 168 -9.44 -0.66 6.26
C LEU A 168 -10.36 -0.93 5.06
N PHE A 169 -9.81 -0.95 3.83
CA PHE A 169 -10.56 -1.31 2.61
C PHE A 169 -11.23 -2.69 2.68
N ALA A 170 -10.59 -3.66 3.31
CA ALA A 170 -11.12 -5.04 3.36
C ALA A 170 -12.23 -5.25 4.39
N ARG A 171 -12.45 -4.25 5.28
CA ARG A 171 -13.46 -4.31 6.34
C ARG A 171 -14.72 -3.52 6.03
N GLU A 172 -14.65 -2.60 5.08
CA GLU A 172 -15.77 -1.80 4.57
C GLU A 172 -16.39 -2.44 3.33
#